data_0cb4f308e3d3d20a04e038ef02decde7
#
_entry.id   0cb4f308e3d3d20a04e038ef02decde7
#
_cell.length_a   1.000
_cell.length_b   1.000
_cell.length_c   1.000
_cell.angle_alpha   90.00
_cell.angle_beta   90.00
_cell.angle_gamma   90.00
#
_symmetry.space_group_name_H-M   'P 1'
#
loop_
_entity.id
_entity.type
_entity.pdbx_description
1 polymer ?
#
loop_
_entity_poly.entity_id
_entity_poly.type
_entity_poly.pdbx_seq_one_letter_code
_entity_poly.pdbx_strand_id
1 'polypeptide(L)'
;MEYTPTDILDPTAHLSAADIADLGVELDAIRADVVASRGERDAAYIRKVIDAQRKLELSSRAILLFSLFPPAWLAGTVGLSISKIIENMEIGHNVMHGQWDWMRDPKIHSTSWEWDNASPADMWKHSHNQVHHNYTNVIGKDNDLGYGIMRVDENQRWKPLYLVQPLSNAINACFFQYGIAAYDLEIGKFLKGRVDKADFRARGKKVLAKIGRHATRDYVLHPLLSGPSALTTLTANLTANLVRNLWTHSVIMCGHFPEGVQTFAKTSIEGETRGEWYLRQMLGSANISGGPALHFMTG
;
A
#
# COMPACT_ATOMS: atom_id res chain seq x y z
N MET A 1 9.44 21.42 -0.09
CA MET A 1 9.80 21.31 1.34
C MET A 1 11.18 21.89 1.48
N GLU A 2 11.43 22.75 2.47
CA GLU A 2 12.78 23.18 2.83
C GLU A 2 13.34 22.14 3.80
N TYR A 3 14.51 21.63 3.49
CA TYR A 3 15.27 20.66 4.28
C TYR A 3 16.42 21.40 4.96
N THR A 4 16.58 21.19 6.25
CA THR A 4 17.73 21.68 7.01
C THR A 4 18.53 20.45 7.42
N PRO A 5 19.75 20.24 6.86
CA PRO A 5 20.59 19.13 7.29
C PRO A 5 20.91 19.30 8.79
N THR A 6 20.57 18.33 9.60
CA THR A 6 21.16 18.16 10.93
C THR A 6 22.42 17.30 10.77
N ASP A 7 23.38 17.42 11.68
CA ASP A 7 24.58 16.55 11.75
C ASP A 7 24.16 15.11 12.14
N ILE A 8 23.39 14.45 11.25
CA ILE A 8 23.08 13.03 11.40
C ILE A 8 24.37 12.28 11.10
N LEU A 9 24.84 11.48 12.03
CA LEU A 9 25.92 10.53 11.80
C LEU A 9 25.53 9.68 10.59
N ASP A 10 26.26 9.83 9.49
CA ASP A 10 26.05 9.00 8.31
C ASP A 10 26.34 7.53 8.69
N PRO A 11 25.31 6.66 8.74
CA PRO A 11 25.52 5.27 9.13
C PRO A 11 26.41 4.51 8.16
N THR A 12 26.67 5.07 6.98
CA THR A 12 27.49 4.47 5.92
C THR A 12 28.91 5.02 5.86
N ALA A 13 29.25 5.96 6.74
CA ALA A 13 30.57 6.60 6.76
C ALA A 13 31.74 5.63 6.91
N HIS A 14 31.49 4.40 7.37
CA HIS A 14 32.48 3.33 7.48
C HIS A 14 32.70 2.53 6.19
N LEU A 15 31.85 2.71 5.18
CA LEU A 15 31.91 2.02 3.89
C LEU A 15 32.74 2.81 2.89
N SER A 16 33.64 2.14 2.20
CA SER A 16 34.36 2.70 1.06
C SER A 16 33.48 2.62 -0.21
N ALA A 17 33.86 3.39 -1.24
CA ALA A 17 33.20 3.27 -2.55
C ALA A 17 33.34 1.85 -3.16
N ALA A 18 34.38 1.12 -2.84
CA ALA A 18 34.57 -0.27 -3.24
C ALA A 18 33.54 -1.18 -2.53
N ASP A 19 33.38 -1.04 -1.21
CA ASP A 19 32.38 -1.82 -0.44
C ASP A 19 30.96 -1.60 -0.97
N ILE A 20 30.61 -0.36 -1.34
CA ILE A 20 29.31 -0.03 -1.92
C ILE A 20 29.14 -0.64 -3.31
N ALA A 21 30.19 -0.65 -4.12
CA ALA A 21 30.15 -1.29 -5.44
C ALA A 21 30.00 -2.81 -5.32
N ASP A 22 30.74 -3.45 -4.41
CA ASP A 22 30.66 -4.89 -4.14
C ASP A 22 29.28 -5.29 -3.60
N LEU A 23 28.68 -4.48 -2.71
CA LEU A 23 27.30 -4.65 -2.26
C LEU A 23 26.32 -4.64 -3.45
N GLY A 24 26.51 -3.72 -4.39
CA GLY A 24 25.68 -3.66 -5.60
C GLY A 24 25.77 -4.93 -6.45
N VAL A 25 26.98 -5.47 -6.63
CA VAL A 25 27.21 -6.71 -7.37
C VAL A 25 26.57 -7.91 -6.66
N GLU A 26 26.74 -8.02 -5.34
CA GLU A 26 26.15 -9.11 -4.55
C GLU A 26 24.62 -9.12 -4.61
N LEU A 27 24.00 -7.96 -4.43
CA LEU A 27 22.53 -7.84 -4.47
C LEU A 27 21.97 -8.08 -5.89
N ASP A 28 22.68 -7.67 -6.93
CA ASP A 28 22.29 -8.01 -8.31
C ASP A 28 22.45 -9.52 -8.58
N ALA A 29 23.44 -10.20 -8.02
CA ALA A 29 23.58 -11.66 -8.11
C ALA A 29 22.43 -12.38 -7.39
N ILE A 30 22.10 -11.99 -6.16
CA ILE A 30 20.94 -12.53 -5.42
C ILE A 30 19.65 -12.34 -6.23
N ARG A 31 19.45 -11.14 -6.80
CA ARG A 31 18.30 -10.87 -7.66
C ARG A 31 18.27 -11.80 -8.88
N ALA A 32 19.40 -12.02 -9.51
CA ALA A 32 19.49 -12.91 -10.68
C ALA A 32 19.11 -14.35 -10.30
N ASP A 33 19.59 -14.85 -9.18
CA ASP A 33 19.28 -16.19 -8.67
C ASP A 33 17.78 -16.35 -8.36
N VAL A 34 17.19 -15.36 -7.69
CA VAL A 34 15.74 -15.35 -7.40
C VAL A 34 14.93 -15.36 -8.70
N VAL A 35 15.31 -14.52 -9.68
CA VAL A 35 14.64 -14.48 -10.99
C VAL A 35 14.76 -15.80 -11.74
N ALA A 36 15.93 -16.46 -11.71
CA ALA A 36 16.17 -17.75 -12.34
C ALA A 36 15.42 -18.91 -11.67
N SER A 37 15.18 -18.81 -10.36
CA SER A 37 14.50 -19.86 -9.58
C SER A 37 12.96 -19.85 -9.72
N ARG A 38 12.38 -18.79 -10.32
CA ARG A 38 10.92 -18.68 -10.51
C ARG A 38 10.39 -19.83 -11.39
N GLY A 39 9.27 -20.40 -10.98
CA GLY A 39 8.71 -21.54 -11.72
C GLY A 39 7.31 -21.94 -11.27
N GLU A 40 6.92 -23.17 -11.60
CA GLU A 40 5.57 -23.68 -11.36
C GLU A 40 5.19 -23.66 -9.86
N ARG A 41 6.15 -23.84 -8.96
CA ARG A 41 5.92 -23.72 -7.51
C ARG A 41 5.36 -22.35 -7.14
N ASP A 42 5.95 -21.29 -7.68
CA ASP A 42 5.56 -19.91 -7.37
C ASP A 42 4.23 -19.56 -8.08
N ALA A 43 4.04 -20.05 -9.32
CA ALA A 43 2.78 -19.93 -10.02
C ALA A 43 1.62 -20.64 -9.28
N ALA A 44 1.87 -21.83 -8.75
CA ALA A 44 0.90 -22.57 -7.94
C ALA A 44 0.59 -21.85 -6.64
N TYR A 45 1.60 -21.23 -6.00
CA TYR A 45 1.42 -20.46 -4.78
C TYR A 45 0.40 -19.33 -4.98
N ILE A 46 0.65 -18.42 -5.93
CA ILE A 46 -0.24 -17.26 -6.09
C ILE A 46 -1.66 -17.66 -6.51
N ARG A 47 -1.82 -18.68 -7.38
CA ARG A 47 -3.14 -19.21 -7.74
C ARG A 47 -3.88 -19.77 -6.52
N LYS A 48 -3.17 -20.49 -5.64
CA LYS A 48 -3.72 -21.04 -4.40
C LYS A 48 -4.13 -19.93 -3.43
N VAL A 49 -3.33 -18.90 -3.29
CA VAL A 49 -3.64 -17.74 -2.43
C VAL A 49 -4.88 -17.02 -2.93
N ILE A 50 -4.97 -16.74 -4.23
CA ILE A 50 -6.15 -16.11 -4.84
C ILE A 50 -7.39 -16.97 -4.64
N ASP A 51 -7.32 -18.29 -4.88
CA ASP A 51 -8.45 -19.21 -4.68
C ASP A 51 -8.90 -19.26 -3.22
N ALA A 52 -7.96 -19.34 -2.30
CA ALA A 52 -8.25 -19.35 -0.86
C ALA A 52 -8.92 -18.03 -0.42
N GLN A 53 -8.40 -16.89 -0.88
CA GLN A 53 -8.98 -15.58 -0.57
C GLN A 53 -10.41 -15.46 -1.13
N ARG A 54 -10.64 -15.86 -2.38
CA ARG A 54 -11.99 -15.84 -2.99
C ARG A 54 -12.99 -16.74 -2.25
N LYS A 55 -12.55 -17.92 -1.85
CA LYS A 55 -13.37 -18.85 -1.04
C LYS A 55 -13.68 -18.25 0.33
N LEU A 56 -12.68 -17.64 0.98
CA LEU A 56 -12.86 -16.98 2.28
C LEU A 56 -13.86 -15.81 2.16
N GLU A 57 -13.73 -14.96 1.15
CA GLU A 57 -14.65 -13.85 0.91
C GLU A 57 -16.09 -14.35 0.70
N LEU A 58 -16.27 -15.31 -0.20
CA LEU A 58 -17.59 -15.86 -0.51
C LEU A 58 -18.24 -16.52 0.70
N SER A 59 -17.48 -17.36 1.42
CA SER A 59 -17.97 -18.04 2.63
C SER A 59 -18.33 -17.04 3.72
N SER A 60 -17.51 -16.01 3.94
CA SER A 60 -17.76 -14.96 4.92
C SER A 60 -19.04 -14.18 4.58
N ARG A 61 -19.22 -13.82 3.31
CA ARG A 61 -20.46 -13.15 2.85
C ARG A 61 -21.69 -14.06 3.00
N ALA A 62 -21.57 -15.36 2.74
CA ALA A 62 -22.65 -16.32 2.95
C ALA A 62 -23.01 -16.47 4.45
N ILE A 63 -22.03 -16.53 5.33
CA ILE A 63 -22.24 -16.58 6.79
C ILE A 63 -22.96 -15.30 7.26
N LEU A 64 -22.64 -14.14 6.72
CA LEU A 64 -23.28 -12.87 7.07
C LEU A 64 -24.75 -12.78 6.69
N LEU A 65 -25.28 -13.64 5.82
CA LEU A 65 -26.72 -13.75 5.58
C LEU A 65 -27.49 -14.13 6.87
N PHE A 66 -26.81 -14.73 7.82
CA PHE A 66 -27.33 -15.14 9.14
C PHE A 66 -26.81 -14.25 10.27
N SER A 67 -26.39 -13.02 9.98
CA SER A 67 -25.70 -12.14 10.94
C SER A 67 -26.60 -11.59 12.08
N LEU A 68 -27.90 -11.86 12.08
CA LEU A 68 -28.74 -11.70 13.28
C LEU A 68 -28.29 -12.64 14.42
N PHE A 69 -27.64 -13.75 14.10
CA PHE A 69 -27.02 -14.64 15.07
C PHE A 69 -25.59 -14.13 15.36
N PRO A 70 -25.30 -13.67 16.61
CA PRO A 70 -24.02 -13.00 16.91
C PRO A 70 -22.75 -13.79 16.52
N PRO A 71 -22.67 -15.12 16.71
CA PRO A 71 -21.52 -15.89 16.22
C PRO A 71 -21.34 -15.83 14.69
N ALA A 72 -22.42 -15.79 13.91
CA ALA A 72 -22.34 -15.65 12.46
C ALA A 72 -21.86 -14.24 12.07
N TRP A 73 -22.35 -13.21 12.77
CA TRP A 73 -21.84 -11.84 12.60
C TRP A 73 -20.33 -11.77 12.85
N LEU A 74 -19.86 -12.32 13.97
CA LEU A 74 -18.46 -12.33 14.34
C LEU A 74 -17.61 -13.11 13.33
N ALA A 75 -17.97 -14.37 13.05
CA ALA A 75 -17.21 -15.22 12.13
C ALA A 75 -17.16 -14.65 10.71
N GLY A 76 -18.31 -14.17 10.19
CA GLY A 76 -18.37 -13.56 8.87
C GLY A 76 -17.61 -12.23 8.78
N THR A 77 -17.66 -11.39 9.82
CA THR A 77 -16.91 -10.12 9.88
C THR A 77 -15.40 -10.36 9.92
N VAL A 78 -14.95 -11.27 10.77
CA VAL A 78 -13.51 -11.62 10.88
C VAL A 78 -13.01 -12.21 9.56
N GLY A 79 -13.73 -13.19 8.99
CA GLY A 79 -13.34 -13.80 7.72
C GLY A 79 -13.32 -12.79 6.56
N LEU A 80 -14.30 -11.89 6.49
CA LEU A 80 -14.34 -10.85 5.47
C LEU A 80 -13.20 -9.83 5.67
N SER A 81 -12.87 -9.47 6.90
CA SER A 81 -11.74 -8.57 7.22
C SER A 81 -10.42 -9.17 6.74
N ILE A 82 -10.16 -10.43 7.09
CA ILE A 82 -8.95 -11.16 6.66
C ILE A 82 -8.89 -11.26 5.14
N SER A 83 -9.99 -11.62 4.50
CA SER A 83 -10.09 -11.71 3.03
C SER A 83 -9.72 -10.39 2.35
N LYS A 84 -10.22 -9.26 2.85
CA LYS A 84 -9.92 -7.93 2.31
C LYS A 84 -8.47 -7.51 2.55
N ILE A 85 -7.87 -7.87 3.69
CA ILE A 85 -6.46 -7.63 3.98
C ILE A 85 -5.58 -8.42 3.00
N ILE A 86 -5.82 -9.73 2.86
CA ILE A 86 -5.06 -10.59 1.93
C ILE A 86 -5.17 -10.06 0.49
N GLU A 87 -6.35 -9.65 0.08
CA GLU A 87 -6.55 -9.10 -1.27
C GLU A 87 -5.77 -7.80 -1.49
N ASN A 88 -5.70 -6.91 -0.49
CA ASN A 88 -4.97 -5.65 -0.64
C ASN A 88 -3.46 -5.82 -0.51
N MET A 89 -2.99 -6.62 0.46
CA MET A 89 -1.56 -6.73 0.80
C MET A 89 -0.88 -7.84 -0.03
N GLU A 90 -1.22 -9.10 0.21
CA GLU A 90 -0.52 -10.24 -0.39
C GLU A 90 -0.82 -10.40 -1.88
N ILE A 91 -2.06 -10.13 -2.33
CA ILE A 91 -2.43 -10.35 -3.73
C ILE A 91 -2.29 -9.06 -4.55
N GLY A 92 -3.14 -8.06 -4.29
CA GLY A 92 -3.25 -6.88 -5.13
C GLY A 92 -1.95 -6.10 -5.21
N HIS A 93 -1.32 -5.84 -4.08
CA HIS A 93 -0.02 -5.16 -3.99
C HIS A 93 1.04 -5.87 -4.84
N ASN A 94 1.27 -7.16 -4.58
CA ASN A 94 2.31 -7.94 -5.25
C ASN A 94 2.02 -8.15 -6.75
N VAL A 95 0.77 -8.39 -7.15
CA VAL A 95 0.41 -8.50 -8.57
C VAL A 95 0.62 -7.17 -9.29
N MET A 96 0.24 -6.03 -8.68
CA MET A 96 0.43 -4.72 -9.28
C MET A 96 1.90 -4.27 -9.34
N HIS A 97 2.78 -4.85 -8.51
CA HIS A 97 4.24 -4.73 -8.66
C HIS A 97 4.82 -5.52 -9.83
N GLY A 98 4.00 -6.33 -10.53
CA GLY A 98 4.46 -7.13 -11.65
C GLY A 98 5.23 -8.39 -11.25
N GLN A 99 5.17 -8.80 -9.98
CA GLN A 99 5.90 -9.99 -9.50
C GLN A 99 5.52 -11.27 -10.26
N TRP A 100 4.31 -11.32 -10.83
CA TRP A 100 3.73 -12.48 -11.50
C TRP A 100 3.65 -12.33 -13.02
N ASP A 101 4.08 -11.22 -13.60
CA ASP A 101 3.98 -10.93 -15.04
C ASP A 101 4.75 -11.91 -15.92
N TRP A 102 5.79 -12.54 -15.38
CA TRP A 102 6.55 -13.59 -16.05
C TRP A 102 5.72 -14.83 -16.41
N MET A 103 4.60 -15.08 -15.71
CA MET A 103 3.67 -16.17 -16.01
C MET A 103 2.88 -15.95 -17.30
N ARG A 104 2.80 -14.70 -17.80
CA ARG A 104 1.99 -14.28 -18.94
C ARG A 104 0.52 -14.70 -18.84
N ASP A 105 0.01 -14.82 -17.61
CA ASP A 105 -1.40 -15.12 -17.32
C ASP A 105 -2.18 -13.81 -17.29
N PRO A 106 -3.11 -13.55 -18.25
CA PRO A 106 -3.83 -12.29 -18.30
C PRO A 106 -4.77 -12.06 -17.10
N LYS A 107 -5.03 -13.10 -16.29
CA LYS A 107 -5.83 -13.00 -15.07
C LYS A 107 -5.01 -12.63 -13.85
N ILE A 108 -3.68 -12.80 -13.90
CA ILE A 108 -2.74 -12.51 -12.82
C ILE A 108 -1.57 -11.70 -13.39
N HIS A 109 -1.87 -10.48 -13.85
CA HIS A 109 -0.89 -9.63 -14.52
C HIS A 109 -1.07 -8.18 -14.07
N SER A 110 0.03 -7.45 -13.89
CA SER A 110 0.03 -6.08 -13.40
C SER A 110 -0.79 -5.11 -14.25
N THR A 111 -0.94 -5.38 -15.56
CA THR A 111 -1.70 -4.52 -16.49
C THR A 111 -3.20 -4.75 -16.47
N SER A 112 -3.67 -5.91 -15.99
CA SER A 112 -5.09 -6.30 -15.97
C SER A 112 -5.68 -6.39 -14.56
N TRP A 113 -4.85 -6.50 -13.54
CA TRP A 113 -5.32 -6.62 -12.16
C TRP A 113 -5.93 -5.33 -11.65
N GLU A 114 -7.05 -5.47 -10.96
CA GLU A 114 -7.72 -4.38 -10.27
C GLU A 114 -8.05 -4.83 -8.84
N TRP A 115 -7.58 -4.10 -7.85
CA TRP A 115 -7.65 -4.45 -6.44
C TRP A 115 -8.89 -3.92 -5.71
N ASP A 116 -9.21 -4.48 -4.53
CA ASP A 116 -10.34 -4.05 -3.69
C ASP A 116 -9.98 -2.82 -2.83
N ASN A 117 -9.61 -1.72 -3.50
CA ASN A 117 -9.29 -0.44 -2.88
C ASN A 117 -9.98 0.69 -3.65
N ALA A 118 -10.13 1.87 -3.05
CA ALA A 118 -10.77 3.03 -3.68
C ALA A 118 -9.93 3.62 -4.82
N SER A 119 -8.59 3.53 -4.74
CA SER A 119 -7.71 3.99 -5.81
C SER A 119 -7.70 3.01 -6.99
N PRO A 120 -7.88 3.47 -8.24
CA PRO A 120 -7.66 2.66 -9.44
C PRO A 120 -6.22 2.16 -9.54
N ALA A 121 -6.04 0.91 -10.00
CA ALA A 121 -4.73 0.26 -10.09
C ALA A 121 -3.73 1.04 -10.96
N ASP A 122 -4.18 1.64 -12.06
CA ASP A 122 -3.32 2.43 -12.94
C ASP A 122 -2.77 3.69 -12.26
N MET A 123 -3.57 4.35 -11.44
CA MET A 123 -3.16 5.54 -10.69
C MET A 123 -2.18 5.17 -9.57
N TRP A 124 -2.52 4.13 -8.79
CA TRP A 124 -1.66 3.64 -7.72
C TRP A 124 -0.29 3.17 -8.24
N LYS A 125 -0.25 2.41 -9.34
CA LYS A 125 1.01 1.98 -9.95
C LYS A 125 1.90 3.16 -10.38
N HIS A 126 1.30 4.26 -10.80
CA HIS A 126 2.08 5.46 -11.12
C HIS A 126 2.68 6.09 -9.86
N SER A 127 1.88 6.36 -8.84
CA SER A 127 2.36 7.00 -7.61
C SER A 127 3.31 6.10 -6.83
N HIS A 128 3.00 4.82 -6.72
CA HIS A 128 3.74 3.86 -5.90
C HIS A 128 4.94 3.24 -6.64
N ASN A 129 4.72 2.55 -7.78
CA ASN A 129 5.82 1.85 -8.45
C ASN A 129 6.80 2.79 -9.15
N GLN A 130 6.29 3.89 -9.79
CA GLN A 130 7.15 4.76 -10.60
C GLN A 130 7.72 5.92 -9.79
N VAL A 131 7.01 6.41 -8.77
CA VAL A 131 7.49 7.53 -7.97
C VAL A 131 8.12 7.05 -6.66
N HIS A 132 7.33 6.42 -5.77
CA HIS A 132 7.81 6.02 -4.46
C HIS A 132 9.00 5.05 -4.52
N HIS A 133 8.89 3.93 -5.21
CA HIS A 133 9.99 2.94 -5.27
C HIS A 133 11.27 3.43 -5.93
N ASN A 134 11.19 4.36 -6.89
CA ASN A 134 12.41 4.94 -7.46
C ASN A 134 13.05 6.00 -6.54
N TYR A 135 12.23 6.69 -5.75
CA TYR A 135 12.67 7.81 -4.93
C TYR A 135 12.38 7.62 -3.44
N THR A 136 12.37 6.37 -2.97
CA THR A 136 12.06 6.03 -1.58
C THR A 136 12.74 6.99 -0.61
N ASN A 137 11.93 7.68 0.19
CA ASN A 137 12.31 8.65 1.21
C ASN A 137 13.14 9.86 0.70
N VAL A 138 13.19 10.13 -0.62
CA VAL A 138 13.82 11.34 -1.15
C VAL A 138 12.88 12.53 -1.00
N ILE A 139 13.24 13.47 -0.12
CA ILE A 139 12.42 14.64 0.22
C ILE A 139 12.06 15.45 -1.02
N GLY A 140 10.75 15.63 -1.24
CA GLY A 140 10.20 16.40 -2.36
C GLY A 140 10.24 15.69 -3.72
N LYS A 141 10.67 14.42 -3.77
CA LYS A 141 10.46 13.51 -4.91
C LYS A 141 9.51 12.38 -4.52
N ASP A 142 9.78 11.72 -3.39
CA ASP A 142 8.88 10.72 -2.84
C ASP A 142 7.63 11.42 -2.28
N ASN A 143 6.51 11.08 -2.88
CA ASN A 143 5.24 11.63 -2.45
C ASN A 143 4.66 10.85 -1.26
N ASP A 144 5.07 9.60 -1.02
CA ASP A 144 4.57 8.77 0.09
C ASP A 144 5.15 9.23 1.44
N LEU A 145 6.21 10.06 1.42
CA LEU A 145 6.80 10.62 2.63
C LEU A 145 5.80 11.54 3.36
N GLY A 146 5.09 10.95 4.34
CA GLY A 146 4.05 11.62 5.13
C GLY A 146 2.81 12.02 4.32
N TYR A 147 2.65 11.55 3.08
CA TYR A 147 1.52 11.86 2.18
C TYR A 147 1.24 13.35 2.02
N GLY A 148 2.23 14.20 2.28
CA GLY A 148 2.09 15.66 2.23
C GLY A 148 1.26 16.30 3.36
N ILE A 149 0.70 15.52 4.26
CA ILE A 149 -0.16 15.96 5.37
C ILE A 149 0.44 15.69 6.75
N MET A 150 1.46 14.86 6.85
CA MET A 150 2.14 14.51 8.11
C MET A 150 3.60 14.97 8.08
N ARG A 151 4.11 15.33 9.25
CA ARG A 151 5.54 15.48 9.50
C ARG A 151 6.03 14.16 10.07
N VAL A 152 6.87 13.47 9.32
CA VAL A 152 7.40 12.14 9.65
C VAL A 152 8.92 12.15 9.86
N ASP A 153 9.56 13.29 9.65
CA ASP A 153 11.00 13.47 9.76
C ASP A 153 11.29 14.78 10.52
N GLU A 154 12.30 14.77 11.40
CA GLU A 154 12.68 15.94 12.21
C GLU A 154 13.20 17.10 11.36
N ASN A 155 13.77 16.80 10.20
CA ASN A 155 14.26 17.80 9.24
C ASN A 155 13.14 18.46 8.42
N GLN A 156 11.93 17.96 8.47
CA GLN A 156 10.78 18.65 7.89
C GLN A 156 10.43 19.90 8.71
N ARG A 157 10.37 21.06 8.04
CA ARG A 157 9.98 22.32 8.68
C ARG A 157 8.64 22.15 9.41
N TRP A 158 8.62 22.48 10.71
CA TRP A 158 7.43 22.46 11.52
C TRP A 158 6.37 23.47 11.04
N LYS A 159 5.09 23.09 11.08
CA LYS A 159 3.94 23.92 10.76
C LYS A 159 2.85 23.73 11.81
N PRO A 160 2.04 24.78 12.14
CA PRO A 160 0.97 24.66 13.13
C PRO A 160 -0.04 23.53 12.85
N LEU A 161 -0.25 23.18 11.58
CA LEU A 161 -1.12 22.06 11.17
C LEU A 161 -0.70 20.73 11.82
N TYR A 162 0.60 20.54 12.09
CA TYR A 162 1.09 19.29 12.70
C TYR A 162 0.70 19.12 14.19
N LEU A 163 0.17 20.16 14.86
CA LEU A 163 -0.41 20.02 16.20
C LEU A 163 -1.63 19.09 16.20
N VAL A 164 -2.39 19.05 15.12
CA VAL A 164 -3.55 18.16 14.97
C VAL A 164 -3.22 16.84 14.24
N GLN A 165 -1.95 16.58 13.97
CA GLN A 165 -1.49 15.38 13.26
C GLN A 165 -1.95 14.06 13.90
N PRO A 166 -1.96 13.87 15.25
CA PRO A 166 -2.47 12.63 15.82
C PRO A 166 -3.94 12.38 15.46
N LEU A 167 -4.77 13.41 15.46
CA LEU A 167 -6.19 13.31 15.10
C LEU A 167 -6.35 13.07 13.60
N SER A 168 -5.66 13.85 12.75
CA SER A 168 -5.73 13.68 11.28
C SER A 168 -5.20 12.31 10.86
N ASN A 169 -4.18 11.78 11.53
CA ASN A 169 -3.67 10.44 11.27
C ASN A 169 -4.67 9.34 11.69
N ALA A 170 -5.33 9.48 12.84
CA ALA A 170 -6.38 8.55 13.25
C ALA A 170 -7.56 8.54 12.26
N ILE A 171 -7.99 9.70 11.78
CA ILE A 171 -9.02 9.80 10.73
C ILE A 171 -8.53 9.15 9.44
N ASN A 172 -7.28 9.43 9.03
CA ASN A 172 -6.70 8.81 7.84
C ASN A 172 -6.64 7.29 7.98
N ALA A 173 -6.30 6.75 9.15
CA ALA A 173 -6.30 5.31 9.40
C ALA A 173 -7.68 4.67 9.19
N CYS A 174 -8.75 5.31 9.69
CA CYS A 174 -10.12 4.82 9.52
C CYS A 174 -10.57 4.84 8.04
N PHE A 175 -10.13 5.82 7.27
CA PHE A 175 -10.56 6.07 5.89
C PHE A 175 -9.41 5.87 4.86
N PHE A 176 -8.43 5.05 5.19
CA PHE A 176 -7.15 4.98 4.49
C PHE A 176 -7.28 4.75 2.98
N GLN A 177 -8.16 3.84 2.53
CA GLN A 177 -8.39 3.62 1.09
C GLN A 177 -8.82 4.89 0.34
N TYR A 178 -9.59 5.76 0.98
CA TYR A 178 -10.02 7.03 0.38
C TYR A 178 -8.92 8.08 0.43
N GLY A 179 -8.09 8.04 1.47
CA GLY A 179 -6.87 8.84 1.58
C GLY A 179 -5.91 8.56 0.41
N ILE A 180 -5.65 7.28 0.13
CA ILE A 180 -4.84 6.86 -1.03
C ILE A 180 -5.47 7.32 -2.35
N ALA A 181 -6.78 7.13 -2.54
CA ALA A 181 -7.44 7.58 -3.76
C ALA A 181 -7.39 9.10 -3.96
N ALA A 182 -7.55 9.88 -2.88
CA ALA A 182 -7.43 11.34 -2.91
C ALA A 182 -5.97 11.79 -3.19
N TYR A 183 -5.01 11.06 -2.65
CA TYR A 183 -3.60 11.26 -2.88
C TYR A 183 -3.22 10.99 -4.35
N ASP A 184 -3.63 9.85 -4.91
CA ASP A 184 -3.39 9.47 -6.29
C ASP A 184 -4.06 10.41 -7.30
N LEU A 185 -5.13 11.13 -6.92
CA LEU A 185 -5.72 12.21 -7.72
C LEU A 185 -4.81 13.44 -7.82
N GLU A 186 -3.75 13.53 -7.04
CA GLU A 186 -2.83 14.68 -7.02
C GLU A 186 -3.53 16.03 -6.79
N ILE A 187 -4.52 16.05 -5.89
CA ILE A 187 -5.35 17.25 -5.61
C ILE A 187 -4.48 18.47 -5.33
N GLY A 188 -3.38 18.31 -4.59
CA GLY A 188 -2.45 19.42 -4.31
C GLY A 188 -1.75 19.98 -5.56
N LYS A 189 -1.45 19.17 -6.56
CA LYS A 189 -0.90 19.62 -7.84
C LYS A 189 -1.97 20.29 -8.70
N PHE A 190 -3.19 19.75 -8.69
CA PHE A 190 -4.34 20.34 -9.39
C PHE A 190 -4.65 21.75 -8.87
N LEU A 191 -4.71 21.94 -7.54
CA LEU A 191 -4.95 23.25 -6.91
C LEU A 191 -3.85 24.29 -7.25
N LYS A 192 -2.63 23.83 -7.55
CA LYS A 192 -1.50 24.66 -8.00
C LYS A 192 -1.48 24.84 -9.53
N GLY A 193 -2.49 24.40 -10.26
CA GLY A 193 -2.58 24.50 -11.72
C GLY A 193 -1.55 23.64 -12.48
N ARG A 194 -1.00 22.59 -11.85
CA ARG A 194 0.02 21.70 -12.43
C ARG A 194 -0.55 20.43 -13.06
N VAL A 195 -1.85 20.23 -12.98
CA VAL A 195 -2.59 19.12 -13.60
C VAL A 195 -3.71 19.71 -14.42
N ASP A 196 -3.90 19.23 -15.65
CA ASP A 196 -4.97 19.67 -16.53
C ASP A 196 -6.35 19.32 -15.97
N LYS A 197 -7.35 20.23 -16.18
CA LYS A 197 -8.72 20.05 -15.69
C LYS A 197 -9.42 18.85 -16.30
N ALA A 198 -9.16 18.54 -17.58
CA ALA A 198 -9.79 17.41 -18.24
C ALA A 198 -9.22 16.11 -17.72
N ASP A 199 -7.89 16.01 -17.53
CA ASP A 199 -7.24 14.85 -16.92
C ASP A 199 -7.71 14.63 -15.48
N PHE A 200 -7.70 15.68 -14.65
CA PHE A 200 -8.20 15.60 -13.26
C PHE A 200 -9.65 15.09 -13.19
N ARG A 201 -10.53 15.59 -14.08
CA ARG A 201 -11.92 15.11 -14.15
C ARG A 201 -12.03 13.64 -14.61
N ALA A 202 -11.21 13.23 -15.59
CA ALA A 202 -11.20 11.85 -16.07
C ALA A 202 -10.74 10.88 -14.97
N ARG A 203 -9.67 11.21 -14.26
CA ARG A 203 -9.18 10.45 -13.11
C ARG A 203 -10.19 10.41 -11.97
N GLY A 204 -10.80 11.55 -11.64
CA GLY A 204 -11.85 11.66 -10.63
C GLY A 204 -13.07 10.79 -10.94
N LYS A 205 -13.50 10.71 -12.21
CA LYS A 205 -14.58 9.81 -12.63
C LYS A 205 -14.23 8.33 -12.41
N LYS A 206 -12.99 7.91 -12.69
CA LYS A 206 -12.53 6.53 -12.41
C LYS A 206 -12.61 6.21 -10.92
N VAL A 207 -12.08 7.10 -10.07
CA VAL A 207 -12.13 6.95 -8.60
C VAL A 207 -13.57 6.86 -8.11
N LEU A 208 -14.44 7.80 -8.50
CA LEU A 208 -15.84 7.81 -8.08
C LEU A 208 -16.61 6.57 -8.55
N ALA A 209 -16.37 6.12 -9.79
CA ALA A 209 -16.99 4.90 -10.32
C ALA A 209 -16.55 3.66 -9.52
N LYS A 210 -15.28 3.59 -9.10
CA LYS A 210 -14.75 2.49 -8.30
C LYS A 210 -15.32 2.52 -6.89
N ILE A 211 -15.31 3.67 -6.23
CA ILE A 211 -15.94 3.86 -4.91
C ILE A 211 -17.42 3.49 -4.98
N GLY A 212 -18.14 3.94 -6.02
CA GLY A 212 -19.55 3.60 -6.23
C GLY A 212 -19.79 2.09 -6.34
N ARG A 213 -18.96 1.37 -7.11
CA ARG A 213 -19.06 -0.11 -7.21
C ARG A 213 -18.86 -0.80 -5.86
N HIS A 214 -17.82 -0.40 -5.11
CA HIS A 214 -17.53 -0.98 -3.80
C HIS A 214 -18.63 -0.65 -2.79
N ALA A 215 -19.07 0.60 -2.73
CA ALA A 215 -20.16 1.02 -1.86
C ALA A 215 -21.46 0.30 -2.19
N THR A 216 -21.80 0.17 -3.47
CA THR A 216 -22.99 -0.57 -3.91
C THR A 216 -22.91 -2.04 -3.50
N ARG A 217 -21.77 -2.71 -3.72
CA ARG A 217 -21.57 -4.11 -3.32
C ARG A 217 -21.68 -4.28 -1.81
N ASP A 218 -20.94 -3.49 -1.03
CA ASP A 218 -20.76 -3.73 0.40
C ASP A 218 -21.86 -3.10 1.26
N TYR A 219 -22.47 -1.99 0.82
CA TYR A 219 -23.43 -1.23 1.66
C TYR A 219 -24.86 -1.22 1.13
N VAL A 220 -25.08 -1.77 -0.08
CA VAL A 220 -26.43 -1.88 -0.67
C VAL A 220 -26.75 -3.33 -1.00
N LEU A 221 -26.05 -3.94 -1.96
CA LEU A 221 -26.42 -5.26 -2.48
C LEU A 221 -26.28 -6.37 -1.43
N HIS A 222 -25.14 -6.47 -0.75
CA HIS A 222 -24.93 -7.52 0.24
C HIS A 222 -25.90 -7.39 1.44
N PRO A 223 -26.13 -6.20 2.04
CA PRO A 223 -27.19 -6.04 3.03
C PRO A 223 -28.59 -6.40 2.52
N LEU A 224 -28.98 -5.94 1.34
CA LEU A 224 -30.30 -6.26 0.78
C LEU A 224 -30.51 -7.76 0.56
N LEU A 225 -29.48 -8.46 0.05
CA LEU A 225 -29.51 -9.91 -0.14
C LEU A 225 -29.59 -10.68 1.19
N SER A 226 -29.20 -10.05 2.30
CA SER A 226 -29.28 -10.65 3.64
C SER A 226 -30.68 -10.58 4.28
N GLY A 227 -31.64 -9.97 3.62
CA GLY A 227 -33.04 -9.90 4.07
C GLY A 227 -33.17 -9.36 5.50
N PRO A 228 -33.72 -10.15 6.46
CA PRO A 228 -33.86 -9.71 7.86
C PRO A 228 -32.52 -9.31 8.52
N SER A 229 -31.40 -9.85 8.06
CA SER A 229 -30.04 -9.55 8.56
C SER A 229 -29.44 -8.29 7.92
N ALA A 230 -30.16 -7.52 7.13
CA ALA A 230 -29.63 -6.39 6.35
C ALA A 230 -28.82 -5.39 7.18
N LEU A 231 -29.35 -4.97 8.33
CA LEU A 231 -28.65 -3.98 9.19
C LEU A 231 -27.39 -4.56 9.84
N THR A 232 -27.45 -5.79 10.32
CA THR A 232 -26.27 -6.45 10.92
C THR A 232 -25.22 -6.78 9.87
N THR A 233 -25.62 -7.15 8.64
CA THR A 233 -24.70 -7.32 7.51
C THR A 233 -24.06 -5.98 7.09
N LEU A 234 -24.80 -4.88 7.11
CA LEU A 234 -24.25 -3.55 6.87
C LEU A 234 -23.17 -3.19 7.89
N THR A 235 -23.44 -3.40 9.19
CA THR A 235 -22.44 -3.15 10.24
C THR A 235 -21.22 -4.05 10.11
N ALA A 236 -21.39 -5.32 9.72
CA ALA A 236 -20.30 -6.24 9.46
C ALA A 236 -19.39 -5.77 8.30
N ASN A 237 -19.99 -5.33 7.20
CA ASN A 237 -19.23 -4.78 6.05
C ASN A 237 -18.49 -3.48 6.41
N LEU A 238 -19.12 -2.58 7.18
CA LEU A 238 -18.46 -1.37 7.69
C LEU A 238 -17.27 -1.72 8.58
N THR A 239 -17.46 -2.66 9.50
CA THR A 239 -16.39 -3.14 10.40
C THR A 239 -15.26 -3.79 9.61
N ALA A 240 -15.55 -4.66 8.64
CA ALA A 240 -14.53 -5.32 7.83
C ALA A 240 -13.70 -4.31 7.01
N ASN A 241 -14.34 -3.30 6.43
CA ASN A 241 -13.65 -2.23 5.71
C ASN A 241 -12.81 -1.36 6.66
N LEU A 242 -13.29 -1.08 7.87
CA LEU A 242 -12.54 -0.35 8.89
C LEU A 242 -11.30 -1.15 9.33
N VAL A 243 -11.46 -2.42 9.66
CA VAL A 243 -10.35 -3.31 10.06
C VAL A 243 -9.29 -3.37 8.96
N ARG A 244 -9.68 -3.55 7.69
CA ARG A 244 -8.76 -3.52 6.55
C ARG A 244 -8.03 -2.18 6.45
N ASN A 245 -8.73 -1.05 6.58
CA ASN A 245 -8.11 0.28 6.52
C ASN A 245 -7.10 0.48 7.66
N LEU A 246 -7.46 0.14 8.90
CA LEU A 246 -6.57 0.23 10.05
C LEU A 246 -5.33 -0.65 9.88
N TRP A 247 -5.51 -1.87 9.39
CA TRP A 247 -4.40 -2.79 9.12
C TRP A 247 -3.44 -2.23 8.08
N THR A 248 -3.95 -1.91 6.90
CA THR A 248 -3.13 -1.40 5.78
C THR A 248 -2.40 -0.12 6.17
N HIS A 249 -3.09 0.82 6.84
CA HIS A 249 -2.48 2.04 7.36
C HIS A 249 -1.34 1.72 8.35
N SER A 250 -1.58 0.82 9.31
CA SER A 250 -0.56 0.48 10.33
C SER A 250 0.67 -0.16 9.69
N VAL A 251 0.49 -1.10 8.75
CA VAL A 251 1.60 -1.74 8.05
C VAL A 251 2.42 -0.72 7.27
N ILE A 252 1.77 0.15 6.52
CA ILE A 252 2.46 1.17 5.71
C ILE A 252 3.19 2.17 6.62
N MET A 253 2.53 2.68 7.66
CA MET A 253 3.18 3.64 8.57
C MET A 253 4.35 3.03 9.34
N CYS A 254 4.21 1.79 9.82
CA CYS A 254 5.29 1.08 10.53
C CYS A 254 6.42 0.64 9.59
N GLY A 255 6.14 0.40 8.31
CA GLY A 255 7.16 0.04 7.33
C GLY A 255 7.95 1.24 6.78
N HIS A 256 7.30 2.40 6.67
CA HIS A 256 7.90 3.58 6.03
C HIS A 256 8.48 4.61 7.02
N PHE A 257 7.92 4.74 8.23
CA PHE A 257 8.25 5.85 9.12
C PHE A 257 8.60 5.45 10.57
N PRO A 258 9.19 4.26 10.83
CA PRO A 258 9.69 3.97 12.16
C PRO A 258 10.94 4.79 12.47
N GLU A 259 11.26 4.91 13.75
CA GLU A 259 12.51 5.51 14.20
C GLU A 259 13.73 4.82 13.57
N GLY A 260 14.69 5.60 13.10
CA GLY A 260 15.93 5.12 12.47
C GLY A 260 15.85 4.95 10.95
N VAL A 261 14.67 5.01 10.33
CA VAL A 261 14.56 5.06 8.87
C VAL A 261 15.00 6.42 8.35
N GLN A 262 15.81 6.42 7.31
CA GLN A 262 16.46 7.63 6.81
C GLN A 262 15.65 8.33 5.71
N THR A 263 15.77 9.64 5.67
CA THR A 263 15.31 10.48 4.55
C THR A 263 16.51 11.07 3.81
N PHE A 264 16.33 11.36 2.53
CA PHE A 264 17.43 11.73 1.64
C PHE A 264 17.15 13.07 0.93
N ALA A 265 18.20 13.87 0.77
CA ALA A 265 18.11 15.10 -0.03
C ALA A 265 18.02 14.76 -1.54
N LYS A 266 17.47 15.68 -2.35
CA LYS A 266 17.44 15.48 -3.82
C LYS A 266 18.82 15.38 -4.43
N THR A 267 19.80 16.08 -3.86
CA THR A 267 21.18 16.08 -4.32
C THR A 267 21.91 14.77 -4.04
N SER A 268 21.47 14.00 -3.06
CA SER A 268 22.12 12.72 -2.71
C SER A 268 21.92 11.61 -3.74
N ILE A 269 20.96 11.77 -4.66
CA ILE A 269 20.70 10.79 -5.72
C ILE A 269 21.23 11.22 -7.09
N GLU A 270 21.91 12.38 -7.17
CA GLU A 270 22.52 12.84 -8.40
C GLU A 270 23.80 12.04 -8.70
N GLY A 271 23.75 11.24 -9.76
CA GLY A 271 24.84 10.34 -10.12
C GLY A 271 24.92 9.06 -9.28
N GLU A 272 23.86 8.73 -8.53
CA GLU A 272 23.76 7.54 -7.69
C GLU A 272 24.10 6.27 -8.48
N THR A 273 25.06 5.51 -7.97
CA THR A 273 25.46 4.21 -8.50
C THR A 273 24.43 3.12 -8.12
N ARG A 274 24.56 1.93 -8.69
CA ARG A 274 23.69 0.80 -8.37
C ARG A 274 23.79 0.39 -6.90
N GLY A 275 25.01 0.36 -6.34
CA GLY A 275 25.26 0.04 -4.93
C GLY A 275 24.66 1.09 -4.00
N GLU A 276 24.86 2.37 -4.30
CA GLU A 276 24.27 3.48 -3.54
C GLU A 276 22.73 3.44 -3.57
N TRP A 277 22.13 3.10 -4.73
CA TRP A 277 20.69 2.93 -4.84
C TRP A 277 20.19 1.81 -3.90
N TYR A 278 20.84 0.64 -3.88
CA TYR A 278 20.46 -0.43 -2.96
C TYR A 278 20.61 -0.01 -1.50
N LEU A 279 21.73 0.65 -1.18
CA LEU A 279 22.00 1.12 0.17
C LEU A 279 20.91 2.11 0.64
N ARG A 280 20.54 3.05 -0.21
CA ARG A 280 19.44 4.00 0.06
C ARG A 280 18.11 3.29 0.28
N GLN A 281 17.78 2.26 -0.52
CA GLN A 281 16.55 1.48 -0.33
C GLN A 281 16.54 0.78 1.04
N MET A 282 17.65 0.18 1.46
CA MET A 282 17.78 -0.49 2.76
C MET A 282 17.69 0.49 3.93
N LEU A 283 18.31 1.66 3.82
CA LEU A 283 18.28 2.70 4.87
C LEU A 283 16.92 3.43 4.92
N GLY A 284 16.22 3.46 3.81
CA GLY A 284 14.88 4.09 3.68
C GLY A 284 13.71 3.19 4.03
N SER A 285 13.96 1.96 4.50
CA SER A 285 12.92 0.98 4.83
C SER A 285 13.24 0.24 6.13
N ALA A 286 12.24 -0.39 6.72
CA ALA A 286 12.38 -1.17 7.93
C ALA A 286 11.82 -2.59 7.76
N ASN A 287 12.44 -3.54 8.45
CA ASN A 287 11.94 -4.90 8.54
C ASN A 287 10.92 -5.02 9.68
N ILE A 288 9.80 -5.67 9.41
CA ILE A 288 8.79 -6.02 10.41
C ILE A 288 9.12 -7.43 10.94
N SER A 289 9.46 -7.52 12.23
CA SER A 289 9.69 -8.80 12.87
C SER A 289 8.38 -9.47 13.25
N GLY A 290 8.22 -10.75 12.89
CA GLY A 290 7.01 -11.49 13.21
C GLY A 290 7.04 -12.94 12.75
N GLY A 291 5.97 -13.68 13.03
CA GLY A 291 5.79 -15.04 12.52
C GLY A 291 5.26 -15.08 11.09
N PRO A 292 5.22 -16.28 10.46
CA PRO A 292 4.78 -16.45 9.08
C PRO A 292 3.39 -15.87 8.76
N ALA A 293 2.46 -15.93 9.72
CA ALA A 293 1.12 -15.36 9.55
C ALA A 293 1.14 -13.83 9.45
N LEU A 294 1.99 -13.15 10.24
CA LEU A 294 2.14 -11.70 10.15
C LEU A 294 2.77 -11.33 8.81
N HIS A 295 3.85 -11.98 8.42
CA HIS A 295 4.51 -11.70 7.13
C HIS A 295 3.55 -11.90 5.95
N PHE A 296 2.75 -12.97 5.96
CA PHE A 296 1.72 -13.19 4.94
C PHE A 296 0.64 -12.10 4.91
N MET A 297 0.32 -11.51 6.05
CA MET A 297 -0.72 -10.47 6.16
C MET A 297 -0.18 -9.05 5.88
N THR A 298 1.14 -8.89 5.84
CA THR A 298 1.78 -7.59 5.54
C THR A 298 2.18 -7.41 4.08
N GLY A 299 2.28 -8.50 3.31
CA GLY A 299 2.60 -8.50 1.89
C GLY A 299 4.07 -8.68 1.58
#